data_c8094613759dbe86acd598912238069e
#
_entry.id   c8094613759dbe86acd598912238069e
#
_cell.length_a   1.000
_cell.length_b   1.000
_cell.length_c   1.000
_cell.angle_alpha   90.00
_cell.angle_beta   90.00
_cell.angle_gamma   90.00
#
_symmetry.space_group_name_H-M   'P 1'
#
loop_
_entity.id
_entity.type
_entity.pdbx_description
1 polymer ?
#
loop_
_entity_poly.entity_id
_entity_poly.type
_entity_poly.pdbx_seq_one_letter_code
_entity_poly.pdbx_strand_id
1 'polypeptide(L)'
;MDPTHSMAHEEQKPSRLLWLAIVVMVGLGLPGVLLRLTGTHLDPIVAAIVFGVAILSAAFLLSWAAETAEMDISQGLALAVIAVIAVLPEYAVDFVLAWKAGASPEEAQKGLAIANMTGGNRLLIGLGWPIVFALFFFRTRLKELIVNRQRSLELAFLSVATLYVVLIPLRHSVTIIDSIVLVSLFVIYLFFTSRVESEEVELVGPAKVMGALADNRRRPLVILVLAFSAAVIFTSAEPFAEALVHIGERFGVSEFLLIQWLAPLASESPEVLVAGLLAWRGRAAAGMGVLISSKVNQWTLLIGTLPIAFLLSAGEFSFTGGLPLDNRQREEIFLTAAQSAFAVAVFVNLRMGRREAITLFLLFATQLFITSEQVRLYYAAAYSVLCLVILIANRSDVATTARAAWEVMRGRSPDAEHEGSGSG
;
A
#
# COMPACT_ATOMS: atom_id res chain seq x y z
N MET A 1 -36.63 26.97 -30.98
CA MET A 1 -36.12 25.61 -31.22
C MET A 1 -34.79 25.53 -30.55
N ASP A 2 -34.78 24.92 -29.39
CA ASP A 2 -33.64 24.82 -28.47
C ASP A 2 -32.87 23.50 -28.75
N PRO A 3 -31.56 23.53 -29.06
CA PRO A 3 -30.78 22.33 -29.35
C PRO A 3 -30.03 21.81 -28.12
N THR A 4 -30.66 21.83 -26.95
CA THR A 4 -30.10 21.27 -25.73
C THR A 4 -30.87 20.04 -25.26
N HIS A 5 -30.80 18.94 -25.97
CA HIS A 5 -31.10 17.59 -25.42
C HIS A 5 -30.60 16.55 -26.40
N SER A 6 -29.49 15.98 -26.13
CA SER A 6 -29.12 14.57 -26.36
C SER A 6 -27.62 14.36 -26.21
N MET A 7 -27.10 14.46 -24.99
CA MET A 7 -25.96 13.61 -24.65
C MET A 7 -26.57 12.40 -23.92
N ALA A 8 -27.15 11.50 -24.70
CA ALA A 8 -27.47 10.18 -24.22
C ALA A 8 -26.19 9.53 -23.72
N HIS A 9 -26.19 9.13 -22.46
CA HIS A 9 -25.19 8.21 -21.90
C HIS A 9 -25.16 6.98 -22.82
N GLU A 10 -24.16 6.90 -23.66
CA GLU A 10 -23.82 5.68 -24.39
C GLU A 10 -23.44 4.67 -23.32
N GLU A 11 -24.39 3.82 -22.91
CA GLU A 11 -24.15 2.61 -22.14
C GLU A 11 -23.14 1.77 -22.93
N GLN A 12 -21.86 1.99 -22.67
CA GLN A 12 -20.81 1.15 -23.22
C GLN A 12 -21.04 -0.29 -22.74
N LYS A 13 -21.57 -1.14 -23.63
CA LYS A 13 -21.71 -2.58 -23.40
C LYS A 13 -20.42 -3.10 -22.77
N PRO A 14 -20.49 -3.86 -21.69
CA PRO A 14 -19.32 -4.36 -20.98
C PRO A 14 -18.41 -5.09 -21.98
N SER A 15 -17.20 -4.58 -22.15
CA SER A 15 -16.24 -5.08 -23.12
C SER A 15 -15.90 -6.54 -22.79
N ARG A 16 -16.03 -7.44 -23.78
CA ARG A 16 -15.61 -8.86 -23.65
C ARG A 16 -14.17 -9.00 -23.15
N LEU A 17 -13.31 -8.02 -23.47
CA LEU A 17 -11.92 -7.98 -23.02
C LEU A 17 -11.80 -7.84 -21.50
N LEU A 18 -12.70 -7.10 -20.84
CA LEU A 18 -12.65 -6.93 -19.38
C LEU A 18 -13.06 -8.22 -18.66
N TRP A 19 -14.04 -8.97 -19.19
CA TRP A 19 -14.35 -10.30 -18.70
C TRP A 19 -13.22 -11.30 -18.93
N LEU A 20 -12.58 -11.23 -20.11
CA LEU A 20 -11.40 -12.04 -20.40
C LEU A 20 -10.27 -11.78 -19.39
N ALA A 21 -10.06 -10.53 -19.00
CA ALA A 21 -9.05 -10.20 -17.97
C ALA A 21 -9.34 -10.90 -16.63
N ILE A 22 -10.61 -10.93 -16.18
CA ILE A 22 -11.00 -11.66 -14.95
C ILE A 22 -10.72 -13.17 -15.11
N VAL A 23 -11.12 -13.76 -16.23
CA VAL A 23 -10.91 -15.20 -16.50
C VAL A 23 -9.41 -15.53 -16.55
N VAL A 24 -8.61 -14.70 -17.20
CA VAL A 24 -7.14 -14.87 -17.27
C VAL A 24 -6.53 -14.81 -15.86
N MET A 25 -6.93 -13.83 -15.03
CA MET A 25 -6.40 -13.73 -13.67
C MET A 25 -6.83 -14.93 -12.81
N VAL A 26 -8.07 -15.41 -12.93
CA VAL A 26 -8.49 -16.67 -12.29
C VAL A 26 -7.61 -17.84 -12.76
N GLY A 27 -7.38 -17.95 -14.06
CA GLY A 27 -6.55 -19.02 -14.64
C GLY A 27 -5.08 -18.96 -14.17
N LEU A 28 -4.52 -17.76 -13.97
CA LEU A 28 -3.16 -17.56 -13.44
C LEU A 28 -3.05 -17.83 -11.94
N GLY A 29 -4.14 -17.64 -11.19
CA GLY A 29 -4.17 -17.94 -9.74
C GLY A 29 -4.32 -19.43 -9.42
N LEU A 30 -5.01 -20.19 -10.26
CA LEU A 30 -5.30 -21.62 -10.03
C LEU A 30 -4.04 -22.49 -9.81
N PRO A 31 -2.95 -22.36 -10.58
CA PRO A 31 -1.75 -23.19 -10.39
C PRO A 31 -1.19 -23.10 -8.96
N GLY A 32 -1.20 -21.92 -8.34
CA GLY A 32 -0.74 -21.76 -6.96
C GLY A 32 -1.51 -22.64 -5.97
N VAL A 33 -2.84 -22.64 -6.07
CA VAL A 33 -3.70 -23.47 -5.21
C VAL A 33 -3.49 -24.96 -5.51
N LEU A 34 -3.49 -25.35 -6.78
CA LEU A 34 -3.34 -26.75 -7.19
C LEU A 34 -2.02 -27.35 -6.76
N LEU A 35 -0.91 -26.63 -6.94
CA LEU A 35 0.41 -27.07 -6.53
C LEU A 35 0.53 -27.22 -5.01
N ARG A 36 -0.07 -26.30 -4.24
CA ARG A 36 -0.11 -26.41 -2.78
C ARG A 36 -0.91 -27.64 -2.33
N LEU A 37 -2.05 -27.91 -2.93
CA LEU A 37 -2.92 -29.03 -2.59
C LEU A 37 -2.31 -30.39 -2.98
N THR A 38 -1.56 -30.44 -4.09
CA THR A 38 -0.91 -31.68 -4.57
C THR A 38 0.44 -31.94 -3.90
N GLY A 39 0.98 -30.96 -3.15
CA GLY A 39 2.33 -31.07 -2.55
C GLY A 39 3.44 -31.20 -3.57
N THR A 40 3.23 -30.74 -4.81
CA THR A 40 4.22 -30.86 -5.89
C THR A 40 5.38 -29.90 -5.65
N HIS A 41 6.59 -30.44 -5.52
CA HIS A 41 7.81 -29.62 -5.41
C HIS A 41 8.29 -29.20 -6.80
N LEU A 42 8.51 -27.90 -6.96
CA LEU A 42 9.04 -27.28 -8.18
C LEU A 42 10.50 -26.82 -7.93
N ASP A 43 11.25 -26.62 -9.03
CA ASP A 43 12.51 -25.86 -8.94
C ASP A 43 12.24 -24.48 -8.33
N PRO A 44 13.10 -23.94 -7.44
CA PRO A 44 12.85 -22.69 -6.74
C PRO A 44 12.52 -21.51 -7.65
N ILE A 45 13.18 -21.40 -8.83
CA ILE A 45 12.89 -20.31 -9.79
C ILE A 45 11.48 -20.46 -10.36
N VAL A 46 11.10 -21.68 -10.75
CA VAL A 46 9.76 -21.97 -11.28
C VAL A 46 8.70 -21.74 -10.20
N ALA A 47 8.97 -22.17 -8.96
CA ALA A 47 8.09 -21.96 -7.82
C ALA A 47 7.87 -20.46 -7.57
N ALA A 48 8.95 -19.66 -7.51
CA ALA A 48 8.86 -18.21 -7.33
C ALA A 48 8.03 -17.54 -8.42
N ILE A 49 8.21 -17.95 -9.68
CA ILE A 49 7.42 -17.40 -10.81
C ILE A 49 5.95 -17.79 -10.68
N VAL A 50 5.65 -19.08 -10.46
CA VAL A 50 4.27 -19.56 -10.43
C VAL A 50 3.50 -18.99 -9.23
N PHE A 51 4.08 -19.06 -8.03
CA PHE A 51 3.41 -18.52 -6.83
C PHE A 51 3.40 -17.00 -6.82
N GLY A 52 4.43 -16.32 -7.33
CA GLY A 52 4.45 -14.86 -7.48
C GLY A 52 3.38 -14.38 -8.48
N VAL A 53 3.24 -15.04 -9.63
CA VAL A 53 2.18 -14.76 -10.60
C VAL A 53 0.80 -15.07 -10.02
N ALA A 54 0.66 -16.12 -9.22
CA ALA A 54 -0.61 -16.44 -8.56
C ALA A 54 -0.99 -15.34 -7.56
N ILE A 55 -0.07 -14.87 -6.70
CA ILE A 55 -0.30 -13.75 -5.77
C ILE A 55 -0.68 -12.50 -6.54
N LEU A 56 0.09 -12.13 -7.56
CA LEU A 56 -0.17 -10.96 -8.40
C LEU A 56 -1.57 -11.01 -9.03
N SER A 57 -1.94 -12.15 -9.61
CA SER A 57 -3.26 -12.32 -10.24
C SER A 57 -4.40 -12.23 -9.23
N ALA A 58 -4.22 -12.84 -8.05
CA ALA A 58 -5.19 -12.79 -6.97
C ALA A 58 -5.32 -11.37 -6.39
N ALA A 59 -4.22 -10.62 -6.29
CA ALA A 59 -4.24 -9.24 -5.85
C ALA A 59 -5.01 -8.33 -6.82
N PHE A 60 -4.90 -8.54 -8.15
CA PHE A 60 -5.74 -7.85 -9.13
C PHE A 60 -7.24 -8.19 -8.98
N LEU A 61 -7.56 -9.48 -8.84
CA LEU A 61 -8.94 -9.92 -8.64
C LEU A 61 -9.51 -9.32 -7.35
N LEU A 62 -8.72 -9.31 -6.29
CA LEU A 62 -9.09 -8.74 -4.99
C LEU A 62 -9.39 -7.25 -5.11
N SER A 63 -8.50 -6.47 -5.77
CA SER A 63 -8.69 -5.03 -6.01
C SER A 63 -9.98 -4.75 -6.77
N TRP A 64 -10.23 -5.46 -7.89
CA TRP A 64 -11.45 -5.26 -8.68
C TRP A 64 -12.73 -5.66 -7.93
N ALA A 65 -12.66 -6.73 -7.14
CA ALA A 65 -13.80 -7.15 -6.33
C ALA A 65 -14.05 -6.19 -5.16
N ALA A 66 -13.00 -5.66 -4.54
CA ALA A 66 -13.11 -4.66 -3.49
C ALA A 66 -13.75 -3.36 -4.01
N GLU A 67 -13.26 -2.81 -5.15
CA GLU A 67 -13.87 -1.65 -5.81
C GLU A 67 -15.35 -1.88 -6.12
N THR A 68 -15.71 -3.08 -6.59
CA THR A 68 -17.09 -3.42 -6.90
C THR A 68 -17.95 -3.54 -5.63
N ALA A 69 -17.40 -4.04 -4.53
CA ALA A 69 -18.07 -4.17 -3.24
C ALA A 69 -18.49 -2.82 -2.65
N GLU A 70 -17.77 -1.73 -2.96
CA GLU A 70 -18.12 -0.38 -2.52
C GLU A 70 -19.53 0.05 -2.95
N MET A 71 -20.05 -0.48 -4.05
CA MET A 71 -21.42 -0.22 -4.51
C MET A 71 -22.49 -0.81 -3.57
N ASP A 72 -22.17 -1.85 -2.81
CA ASP A 72 -23.12 -2.67 -2.05
C ASP A 72 -23.04 -2.49 -0.53
N ILE A 73 -22.01 -1.83 -0.01
CA ILE A 73 -21.74 -1.70 1.43
C ILE A 73 -21.95 -0.24 1.84
N SER A 74 -22.54 -0.01 3.04
CA SER A 74 -22.64 1.35 3.58
C SER A 74 -21.26 1.95 3.78
N GLN A 75 -21.10 3.24 3.44
CA GLN A 75 -19.82 3.95 3.35
C GLN A 75 -18.86 3.71 4.54
N GLY A 76 -19.34 3.73 5.78
CA GLY A 76 -18.48 3.56 6.95
C GLY A 76 -17.90 2.14 7.13
N LEU A 77 -18.67 1.11 6.77
CA LEU A 77 -18.22 -0.29 6.84
C LEU A 77 -17.38 -0.66 5.62
N ALA A 78 -17.73 -0.13 4.45
CA ALA A 78 -17.01 -0.35 3.20
C ALA A 78 -15.55 0.08 3.34
N LEU A 79 -15.30 1.30 3.79
CA LEU A 79 -13.93 1.82 3.94
C LEU A 79 -13.08 0.95 4.87
N ALA A 80 -13.62 0.48 5.99
CA ALA A 80 -12.90 -0.39 6.91
C ALA A 80 -12.58 -1.77 6.31
N VAL A 81 -13.59 -2.41 5.71
CA VAL A 81 -13.45 -3.75 5.13
C VAL A 81 -12.53 -3.72 3.90
N ILE A 82 -12.70 -2.74 3.02
CA ILE A 82 -11.91 -2.61 1.80
C ILE A 82 -10.48 -2.24 2.11
N ALA A 83 -10.25 -1.33 3.07
CA ALA A 83 -8.88 -1.00 3.50
C ALA A 83 -8.11 -2.21 4.02
N VAL A 84 -8.78 -3.17 4.66
CA VAL A 84 -8.16 -4.43 5.11
C VAL A 84 -8.03 -5.44 3.96
N ILE A 85 -9.03 -5.54 3.10
CA ILE A 85 -9.03 -6.50 1.99
C ILE A 85 -7.98 -6.11 0.94
N ALA A 86 -7.87 -4.84 0.58
CA ALA A 86 -6.95 -4.38 -0.48
C ALA A 86 -5.49 -4.74 -0.20
N VAL A 87 -5.09 -4.76 1.06
CA VAL A 87 -3.72 -5.05 1.49
C VAL A 87 -3.51 -6.51 1.93
N LEU A 88 -4.50 -7.38 1.72
CA LEU A 88 -4.40 -8.79 2.10
C LEU A 88 -3.16 -9.50 1.52
N PRO A 89 -2.70 -9.24 0.28
CA PRO A 89 -1.51 -9.87 -0.26
C PRO A 89 -0.25 -9.58 0.56
N GLU A 90 -0.02 -8.32 0.94
CA GLU A 90 1.11 -7.91 1.78
C GLU A 90 1.01 -8.57 3.15
N TYR A 91 -0.18 -8.53 3.76
CA TYR A 91 -0.41 -9.12 5.08
C TYR A 91 -0.15 -10.63 5.09
N ALA A 92 -0.52 -11.36 4.03
CA ALA A 92 -0.31 -12.80 3.96
C ALA A 92 1.19 -13.13 3.93
N VAL A 93 1.98 -12.39 3.14
CA VAL A 93 3.44 -12.59 3.09
C VAL A 93 4.09 -12.19 4.42
N ASP A 94 3.78 -11.00 4.93
CA ASP A 94 4.33 -10.51 6.20
C ASP A 94 3.96 -11.39 7.37
N PHE A 95 2.71 -11.87 7.43
CA PHE A 95 2.25 -12.80 8.46
C PHE A 95 3.04 -14.11 8.43
N VAL A 96 3.23 -14.72 7.25
CA VAL A 96 4.01 -15.96 7.09
C VAL A 96 5.45 -15.75 7.54
N LEU A 97 6.09 -14.66 7.14
CA LEU A 97 7.47 -14.35 7.50
C LEU A 97 7.64 -14.08 9.01
N ALA A 98 6.71 -13.34 9.61
CA ALA A 98 6.70 -13.07 11.05
C ALA A 98 6.39 -14.35 11.86
N TRP A 99 5.48 -15.18 11.36
CA TRP A 99 5.17 -16.49 11.95
C TRP A 99 6.39 -17.42 11.93
N LYS A 100 7.10 -17.53 10.81
CA LYS A 100 8.35 -18.31 10.71
C LYS A 100 9.41 -17.78 11.65
N ALA A 101 9.57 -16.46 11.75
CA ALA A 101 10.49 -15.85 12.71
C ALA A 101 10.15 -16.21 14.17
N GLY A 102 8.87 -16.37 14.52
CA GLY A 102 8.44 -16.82 15.84
C GLY A 102 8.70 -18.30 16.11
N ALA A 103 8.79 -19.12 15.05
CA ALA A 103 8.99 -20.56 15.17
C ALA A 103 10.42 -20.94 15.63
N SER A 104 11.44 -20.13 15.29
CA SER A 104 12.82 -20.38 15.74
C SER A 104 13.67 -19.09 15.78
N PRO A 105 14.67 -19.04 16.70
CA PRO A 105 15.62 -17.90 16.75
C PRO A 105 16.44 -17.75 15.46
N GLU A 106 16.69 -18.83 14.73
CA GLU A 106 17.42 -18.81 13.46
C GLU A 106 16.62 -18.09 12.38
N GLU A 107 15.34 -18.40 12.24
CA GLU A 107 14.44 -17.70 11.32
C GLU A 107 14.25 -16.21 11.70
N ALA A 108 14.20 -15.90 13.01
CA ALA A 108 14.10 -14.53 13.48
C ALA A 108 15.32 -13.69 13.06
N GLN A 109 16.54 -14.27 13.11
CA GLN A 109 17.77 -13.59 12.73
C GLN A 109 17.84 -13.24 11.23
N LYS A 110 17.15 -13.97 10.36
CA LYS A 110 17.07 -13.64 8.92
C LYS A 110 16.41 -12.30 8.65
N GLY A 111 15.53 -11.83 9.52
CA GLY A 111 14.87 -10.52 9.44
C GLY A 111 13.94 -10.35 8.25
N LEU A 112 13.42 -11.42 7.68
CA LEU A 112 12.68 -11.39 6.41
C LEU A 112 11.34 -10.64 6.50
N ALA A 113 10.65 -10.67 7.66
CA ALA A 113 9.44 -9.90 7.88
C ALA A 113 9.73 -8.37 7.82
N ILE A 114 10.84 -7.94 8.43
CA ILE A 114 11.27 -6.54 8.36
C ILE A 114 11.72 -6.17 6.95
N ALA A 115 12.36 -7.12 6.22
CA ALA A 115 12.74 -6.91 4.83
C ALA A 115 11.52 -6.61 3.96
N ASN A 116 10.48 -7.47 4.01
CA ASN A 116 9.26 -7.31 3.23
C ASN A 116 8.53 -6.01 3.58
N MET A 117 8.27 -5.78 4.85
CA MET A 117 7.60 -4.57 5.35
C MET A 117 8.33 -3.29 4.93
N THR A 118 9.66 -3.21 5.09
CA THR A 118 10.42 -2.01 4.70
C THR A 118 10.53 -1.85 3.20
N GLY A 119 10.63 -2.96 2.47
CA GLY A 119 10.67 -2.98 1.01
C GLY A 119 9.39 -2.45 0.39
N GLY A 120 8.23 -2.96 0.76
CA GLY A 120 6.91 -2.51 0.29
C GLY A 120 6.70 -1.04 0.55
N ASN A 121 6.91 -0.63 1.79
CA ASN A 121 6.79 0.77 2.19
C ASN A 121 7.68 1.74 1.40
N ARG A 122 8.89 1.33 1.03
CA ARG A 122 9.81 2.16 0.21
C ARG A 122 9.47 2.12 -1.27
N LEU A 123 9.03 0.97 -1.78
CA LEU A 123 8.61 0.79 -3.16
C LEU A 123 7.39 1.65 -3.48
N LEU A 124 6.39 1.67 -2.60
CA LEU A 124 5.18 2.46 -2.78
C LEU A 124 5.49 3.95 -2.96
N ILE A 125 6.36 4.51 -2.08
CA ILE A 125 6.77 5.92 -2.14
C ILE A 125 7.76 6.19 -3.28
N GLY A 126 8.77 5.34 -3.42
CA GLY A 126 9.89 5.59 -4.32
C GLY A 126 9.62 5.25 -5.77
N LEU A 127 8.66 4.35 -6.03
CA LEU A 127 8.26 3.92 -7.37
C LEU A 127 6.80 4.29 -7.66
N GLY A 128 5.87 3.92 -6.78
CA GLY A 128 4.43 4.10 -7.01
C GLY A 128 4.05 5.56 -7.20
N TRP A 129 4.42 6.44 -6.26
CA TRP A 129 4.10 7.87 -6.35
C TRP A 129 4.73 8.56 -7.57
N PRO A 130 6.04 8.37 -7.88
CA PRO A 130 6.63 8.89 -9.10
C PRO A 130 5.98 8.37 -10.39
N ILE A 131 5.53 7.11 -10.45
CA ILE A 131 4.81 6.56 -11.62
C ILE A 131 3.50 7.31 -11.83
N VAL A 132 2.69 7.49 -10.79
CA VAL A 132 1.42 8.24 -10.87
C VAL A 132 1.68 9.66 -11.36
N PHE A 133 2.70 10.35 -10.81
CA PHE A 133 3.08 11.68 -11.27
C PHE A 133 3.56 11.68 -12.73
N ALA A 134 4.37 10.73 -13.14
CA ALA A 134 4.88 10.63 -14.51
C ALA A 134 3.73 10.44 -15.51
N LEU A 135 2.80 9.52 -15.24
CA LEU A 135 1.62 9.28 -16.08
C LEU A 135 0.74 10.54 -16.18
N PHE A 136 0.51 11.22 -15.06
CA PHE A 136 -0.18 12.50 -15.02
C PHE A 136 0.54 13.54 -15.89
N PHE A 137 1.85 13.73 -15.71
CA PHE A 137 2.64 14.70 -16.47
C PHE A 137 2.64 14.40 -17.98
N PHE A 138 2.83 13.14 -18.38
CA PHE A 138 2.81 12.76 -19.79
C PHE A 138 1.44 12.99 -20.43
N ARG A 139 0.36 12.83 -19.68
CA ARG A 139 -1.01 12.99 -20.17
C ARG A 139 -1.45 14.45 -20.24
N THR A 140 -1.13 15.23 -19.21
CA THR A 140 -1.68 16.60 -19.05
C THR A 140 -0.67 17.71 -19.36
N ARG A 141 0.64 17.40 -19.28
CA ARG A 141 1.74 18.36 -19.33
C ARG A 141 1.74 19.39 -18.19
N LEU A 142 0.90 19.21 -17.18
CA LEU A 142 0.90 20.03 -15.99
C LEU A 142 2.13 19.70 -15.12
N LYS A 143 2.69 20.72 -14.49
CA LYS A 143 3.96 20.59 -13.73
C LYS A 143 3.76 20.16 -12.28
N GLU A 144 2.55 20.29 -11.76
CA GLU A 144 2.19 19.97 -10.38
C GLU A 144 0.92 19.14 -10.35
N LEU A 145 0.96 18.04 -9.59
CA LEU A 145 -0.19 17.23 -9.22
C LEU A 145 -0.69 17.76 -7.88
N ILE A 146 -1.96 18.16 -7.84
CA ILE A 146 -2.61 18.68 -6.63
C ILE A 146 -3.56 17.60 -6.11
N VAL A 147 -3.49 17.30 -4.82
CA VAL A 147 -4.41 16.39 -4.15
C VAL A 147 -5.46 17.18 -3.34
N ASN A 148 -6.62 16.55 -3.11
CA ASN A 148 -7.72 17.18 -2.40
C ASN A 148 -7.35 17.51 -0.94
N ARG A 149 -7.93 18.58 -0.38
CA ARG A 149 -7.69 18.97 1.02
C ARG A 149 -8.08 17.90 2.03
N GLN A 150 -9.01 17.03 1.68
CA GLN A 150 -9.38 15.86 2.51
C GLN A 150 -8.20 14.94 2.78
N ARG A 151 -7.20 14.85 1.86
CA ARG A 151 -5.97 14.06 2.03
C ARG A 151 -5.04 14.58 3.12
N SER A 152 -5.33 15.75 3.67
CA SER A 152 -4.62 16.24 4.87
C SER A 152 -4.80 15.32 6.08
N LEU A 153 -5.92 14.57 6.16
CA LEU A 153 -6.16 13.59 7.21
C LEU A 153 -5.15 12.45 7.13
N GLU A 154 -4.99 11.83 5.96
CA GLU A 154 -4.01 10.75 5.74
C GLU A 154 -2.59 11.23 6.02
N LEU A 155 -2.23 12.43 5.57
CA LEU A 155 -0.92 13.01 5.82
C LEU A 155 -0.65 13.26 7.30
N ALA A 156 -1.66 13.67 8.07
CA ALA A 156 -1.55 13.85 9.51
C ALA A 156 -1.30 12.50 10.22
N PHE A 157 -2.10 11.46 9.90
CA PHE A 157 -1.91 10.13 10.47
C PHE A 157 -0.58 9.50 10.04
N LEU A 158 -0.17 9.67 8.78
CA LEU A 158 1.13 9.21 8.30
C LEU A 158 2.28 9.94 9.01
N SER A 159 2.13 11.23 9.30
CA SER A 159 3.10 12.00 10.08
C SER A 159 3.27 11.44 11.49
N VAL A 160 2.15 11.23 12.19
CA VAL A 160 2.15 10.69 13.56
C VAL A 160 2.74 9.27 13.57
N ALA A 161 2.35 8.41 12.62
CA ALA A 161 2.90 7.07 12.49
C ALA A 161 4.41 7.11 12.24
N THR A 162 4.88 8.00 11.35
CA THR A 162 6.31 8.14 11.04
C THR A 162 7.11 8.62 12.26
N LEU A 163 6.60 9.59 13.00
CA LEU A 163 7.25 10.05 14.23
C LEU A 163 7.33 8.93 15.29
N TYR A 164 6.31 8.08 15.37
CA TYR A 164 6.34 6.94 16.27
C TYR A 164 7.31 5.86 15.79
N VAL A 165 7.26 5.48 14.51
CA VAL A 165 8.10 4.42 13.94
C VAL A 165 9.60 4.76 14.00
N VAL A 166 9.98 6.04 13.94
CA VAL A 166 11.38 6.48 14.16
C VAL A 166 11.92 6.04 15.54
N LEU A 167 11.06 5.84 16.54
CA LEU A 167 11.44 5.39 17.88
C LEU A 167 11.71 3.88 17.95
N ILE A 168 11.16 3.09 17.03
CA ILE A 168 11.31 1.61 17.03
C ILE A 168 12.79 1.19 16.89
N PRO A 169 13.59 1.74 15.94
CA PRO A 169 15.00 1.39 15.79
C PRO A 169 15.88 1.70 17.01
N LEU A 170 15.41 2.54 17.94
CA LEU A 170 16.13 2.80 19.18
C LEU A 170 16.06 1.63 20.18
N ARG A 171 15.15 0.71 19.92
CA ARG A 171 14.97 -0.54 20.66
C ARG A 171 15.43 -1.73 19.82
N HIS A 172 15.62 -2.89 20.44
CA HIS A 172 16.07 -4.11 19.77
C HIS A 172 14.92 -5.04 19.37
N SER A 173 13.67 -4.58 19.42
CA SER A 173 12.50 -5.38 19.05
C SER A 173 11.32 -4.48 18.68
N VAL A 174 10.43 -5.03 17.83
CA VAL A 174 9.06 -4.52 17.63
C VAL A 174 8.15 -5.29 18.56
N THR A 175 7.49 -4.59 19.49
CA THR A 175 6.78 -5.20 20.64
C THR A 175 5.26 -5.13 20.50
N ILE A 176 4.54 -5.79 21.39
CA ILE A 176 3.07 -5.66 21.52
C ILE A 176 2.65 -4.22 21.83
N ILE A 177 3.49 -3.43 22.51
CA ILE A 177 3.20 -2.00 22.73
C ILE A 177 3.14 -1.26 21.39
N ASP A 178 4.05 -1.59 20.47
CA ASP A 178 4.02 -1.03 19.10
C ASP A 178 2.78 -1.46 18.35
N SER A 179 2.36 -2.72 18.51
CA SER A 179 1.09 -3.21 17.97
C SER A 179 -0.10 -2.40 18.48
N ILE A 180 -0.20 -2.21 19.79
CA ILE A 180 -1.32 -1.45 20.38
C ILE A 180 -1.35 -0.02 19.85
N VAL A 181 -0.21 0.66 19.81
CA VAL A 181 -0.13 2.05 19.33
C VAL A 181 -0.48 2.14 17.85
N LEU A 182 0.15 1.34 17.00
CA LEU A 182 0.00 1.45 15.55
C LEU A 182 -1.37 0.95 15.07
N VAL A 183 -1.90 -0.14 15.65
CA VAL A 183 -3.25 -0.62 15.35
C VAL A 183 -4.30 0.39 15.83
N SER A 184 -4.13 0.95 17.05
CA SER A 184 -5.04 2.01 17.53
C SER A 184 -5.02 3.24 16.62
N LEU A 185 -3.85 3.65 16.16
CA LEU A 185 -3.70 4.77 15.23
C LEU A 185 -4.46 4.49 13.93
N PHE A 186 -4.37 3.27 13.39
CA PHE A 186 -5.13 2.86 12.21
C PHE A 186 -6.64 2.85 12.44
N VAL A 187 -7.09 2.29 13.55
CA VAL A 187 -8.53 2.28 13.91
C VAL A 187 -9.08 3.70 14.04
N ILE A 188 -8.33 4.60 14.69
CA ILE A 188 -8.69 6.01 14.80
C ILE A 188 -8.72 6.69 13.42
N TYR A 189 -7.75 6.39 12.56
CA TYR A 189 -7.73 6.85 11.18
C TYR A 189 -8.99 6.41 10.43
N LEU A 190 -9.34 5.12 10.46
CA LEU A 190 -10.56 4.59 9.84
C LEU A 190 -11.82 5.26 10.37
N PHE A 191 -11.89 5.49 11.68
CA PHE A 191 -13.03 6.17 12.29
C PHE A 191 -13.23 7.59 11.77
N PHE A 192 -12.16 8.37 11.57
CA PHE A 192 -12.27 9.70 10.98
C PHE A 192 -12.54 9.66 9.49
N THR A 193 -11.87 8.77 8.76
CA THR A 193 -12.07 8.60 7.32
C THR A 193 -13.51 8.17 6.99
N SER A 194 -14.14 7.33 7.81
CA SER A 194 -15.54 6.91 7.62
C SER A 194 -16.57 8.03 7.77
N ARG A 195 -16.17 9.19 8.28
CA ARG A 195 -17.01 10.39 8.42
C ARG A 195 -16.83 11.40 7.28
N VAL A 196 -15.83 11.21 6.46
CA VAL A 196 -15.60 12.02 5.27
C VAL A 196 -16.61 11.60 4.20
N GLU A 197 -17.25 12.58 3.55
CA GLU A 197 -18.08 12.29 2.38
C GLU A 197 -17.21 11.62 1.33
N SER A 198 -17.61 10.42 0.89
CA SER A 198 -16.87 9.69 -0.13
C SER A 198 -17.06 10.36 -1.49
N GLU A 199 -15.99 10.44 -2.25
CA GLU A 199 -16.09 10.70 -3.68
C GLU A 199 -16.91 9.58 -4.33
N GLU A 200 -17.66 9.89 -5.40
CA GLU A 200 -18.40 8.87 -6.15
C GLU A 200 -17.46 7.71 -6.56
N VAL A 201 -17.90 6.49 -6.27
CA VAL A 201 -17.15 5.27 -6.61
C VAL A 201 -17.04 5.15 -8.12
N GLU A 202 -15.88 5.44 -8.68
CA GLU A 202 -15.63 5.20 -10.10
C GLU A 202 -14.89 3.89 -10.29
N LEU A 203 -15.64 2.90 -10.74
CA LEU A 203 -15.09 1.59 -11.06
C LEU A 203 -14.07 1.67 -12.19
N VAL A 204 -12.92 1.02 -12.04
CA VAL A 204 -11.83 1.04 -13.00
C VAL A 204 -11.60 -0.35 -13.60
N GLY A 205 -11.39 -0.41 -14.92
CA GLY A 205 -11.07 -1.67 -15.60
C GLY A 205 -12.13 -2.75 -15.44
N PRO A 206 -11.75 -3.99 -15.07
CA PRO A 206 -12.68 -5.12 -14.90
C PRO A 206 -13.73 -4.95 -13.81
N ALA A 207 -13.53 -4.09 -12.80
CA ALA A 207 -14.56 -3.76 -11.83
C ALA A 207 -15.84 -3.21 -12.50
N LYS A 208 -15.71 -2.49 -13.64
CA LYS A 208 -16.86 -1.97 -14.40
C LYS A 208 -17.82 -3.05 -14.86
N VAL A 209 -17.31 -4.18 -15.33
CA VAL A 209 -18.17 -5.26 -15.85
C VAL A 209 -18.81 -6.06 -14.71
N MET A 210 -18.18 -6.16 -13.56
CA MET A 210 -18.77 -6.71 -12.35
C MET A 210 -19.84 -5.78 -11.80
N GLY A 211 -19.55 -4.47 -11.71
CA GLY A 211 -20.48 -3.46 -11.23
C GLY A 211 -21.75 -3.30 -12.11
N ALA A 212 -21.64 -3.55 -13.43
CA ALA A 212 -22.76 -3.52 -14.35
C ALA A 212 -23.76 -4.68 -14.18
N LEU A 213 -23.45 -5.68 -13.37
CA LEU A 213 -24.35 -6.78 -13.07
C LEU A 213 -25.48 -6.34 -12.12
N ALA A 214 -26.65 -6.95 -12.26
CA ALA A 214 -27.72 -6.79 -11.27
C ALA A 214 -27.26 -7.31 -9.90
N ASP A 215 -27.75 -6.71 -8.82
CA ASP A 215 -27.33 -6.95 -7.43
C ASP A 215 -27.32 -8.44 -7.05
N ASN A 216 -28.34 -9.19 -7.50
CA ASN A 216 -28.48 -10.62 -7.24
C ASN A 216 -27.39 -11.50 -7.89
N ARG A 217 -26.66 -10.98 -8.89
CA ARG A 217 -25.51 -11.64 -9.54
C ARG A 217 -24.19 -11.00 -9.12
N ARG A 218 -24.17 -9.70 -8.94
CA ARG A 218 -22.97 -8.94 -8.55
C ARG A 218 -22.46 -9.37 -7.18
N ARG A 219 -23.32 -9.36 -6.15
CA ARG A 219 -22.93 -9.70 -4.77
C ARG A 219 -22.35 -11.11 -4.64
N PRO A 220 -22.98 -12.19 -5.14
CA PRO A 220 -22.39 -13.51 -5.08
C PRO A 220 -21.07 -13.62 -5.85
N LEU A 221 -20.98 -12.96 -7.02
CA LEU A 221 -19.74 -12.95 -7.80
C LEU A 221 -18.61 -12.26 -7.05
N VAL A 222 -18.86 -11.08 -6.47
CA VAL A 222 -17.88 -10.34 -5.67
C VAL A 222 -17.39 -11.18 -4.50
N ILE A 223 -18.29 -11.79 -3.73
CA ILE A 223 -17.94 -12.68 -2.62
C ILE A 223 -17.11 -13.87 -3.10
N LEU A 224 -17.47 -14.48 -4.22
CA LEU A 224 -16.73 -15.61 -4.79
C LEU A 224 -15.31 -15.19 -5.21
N VAL A 225 -15.18 -14.04 -5.88
CA VAL A 225 -13.87 -13.52 -6.32
C VAL A 225 -13.01 -13.14 -5.11
N LEU A 226 -13.57 -12.50 -4.08
CA LEU A 226 -12.86 -12.19 -2.83
C LEU A 226 -12.38 -13.46 -2.14
N ALA A 227 -13.25 -14.47 -1.98
CA ALA A 227 -12.90 -15.74 -1.34
C ALA A 227 -11.84 -16.52 -2.14
N PHE A 228 -11.97 -16.56 -3.47
CA PHE A 228 -10.98 -17.18 -4.35
C PHE A 228 -9.62 -16.46 -4.24
N SER A 229 -9.60 -15.14 -4.31
CA SER A 229 -8.38 -14.35 -4.20
C SER A 229 -7.69 -14.57 -2.86
N ALA A 230 -8.44 -14.54 -1.76
CA ALA A 230 -7.91 -14.84 -0.43
C ALA A 230 -7.31 -16.24 -0.37
N ALA A 231 -8.01 -17.26 -0.89
CA ALA A 231 -7.51 -18.64 -0.93
C ALA A 231 -6.20 -18.75 -1.72
N VAL A 232 -6.11 -18.13 -2.91
CA VAL A 232 -4.87 -18.10 -3.72
C VAL A 232 -3.73 -17.45 -2.95
N ILE A 233 -3.97 -16.29 -2.34
CA ILE A 233 -2.95 -15.53 -1.61
C ILE A 233 -2.41 -16.36 -0.44
N PHE A 234 -3.28 -16.86 0.44
CA PHE A 234 -2.86 -17.63 1.62
C PHE A 234 -2.17 -18.95 1.26
N THR A 235 -2.60 -19.63 0.20
CA THR A 235 -1.95 -20.88 -0.23
C THR A 235 -0.62 -20.63 -0.94
N SER A 236 -0.40 -19.46 -1.53
CA SER A 236 0.79 -19.14 -2.32
C SER A 236 1.86 -18.36 -1.54
N ALA A 237 1.50 -17.64 -0.46
CA ALA A 237 2.41 -16.74 0.26
C ALA A 237 3.63 -17.48 0.84
N GLU A 238 3.42 -18.60 1.54
CA GLU A 238 4.51 -19.38 2.12
C GLU A 238 5.41 -20.04 1.06
N PRO A 239 4.90 -20.77 0.05
CA PRO A 239 5.75 -21.33 -1.00
C PRO A 239 6.51 -20.28 -1.80
N PHE A 240 5.93 -19.09 -1.98
CA PHE A 240 6.60 -17.98 -2.65
C PHE A 240 7.80 -17.47 -1.84
N ALA A 241 7.59 -17.21 -0.55
CA ALA A 241 8.67 -16.77 0.33
C ALA A 241 9.80 -17.81 0.43
N GLU A 242 9.46 -19.11 0.56
CA GLU A 242 10.44 -20.20 0.56
C GLU A 242 11.23 -20.30 -0.74
N ALA A 243 10.55 -20.14 -1.88
CA ALA A 243 11.21 -20.16 -3.18
C ALA A 243 12.24 -19.02 -3.30
N LEU A 244 11.93 -17.82 -2.80
CA LEU A 244 12.86 -16.68 -2.78
C LEU A 244 14.08 -16.95 -1.88
N VAL A 245 13.86 -17.56 -0.71
CA VAL A 245 14.96 -17.99 0.20
C VAL A 245 15.87 -18.98 -0.51
N HIS A 246 15.32 -20.05 -1.10
CA HIS A 246 16.12 -21.06 -1.81
C HIS A 246 16.84 -20.52 -3.06
N ILE A 247 16.28 -19.50 -3.73
CA ILE A 247 16.99 -18.78 -4.80
C ILE A 247 18.21 -18.05 -4.22
N GLY A 248 18.04 -17.37 -3.08
CA GLY A 248 19.13 -16.72 -2.38
C GLY A 248 20.28 -17.67 -2.05
N GLU A 249 19.96 -18.81 -1.42
CA GLU A 249 20.92 -19.86 -1.08
C GLU A 249 21.64 -20.40 -2.34
N ARG A 250 20.88 -20.70 -3.39
CA ARG A 250 21.42 -21.31 -4.62
C ARG A 250 22.36 -20.39 -5.40
N PHE A 251 22.06 -19.09 -5.44
CA PHE A 251 22.81 -18.12 -6.25
C PHE A 251 23.73 -17.21 -5.43
N GLY A 252 23.78 -17.39 -4.11
CA GLY A 252 24.58 -16.53 -3.21
C GLY A 252 24.07 -15.08 -3.17
N VAL A 253 22.79 -14.86 -3.48
CA VAL A 253 22.12 -13.57 -3.35
C VAL A 253 21.50 -13.47 -1.97
N SER A 254 21.59 -12.32 -1.33
CA SER A 254 20.98 -12.12 -0.02
C SER A 254 19.47 -12.39 -0.07
N GLU A 255 19.01 -13.38 0.70
CA GLU A 255 17.58 -13.68 0.90
C GLU A 255 16.79 -12.45 1.32
N PHE A 256 17.38 -11.67 2.21
CA PHE A 256 16.83 -10.41 2.68
C PHE A 256 16.52 -9.44 1.51
N LEU A 257 17.44 -9.29 0.54
CA LEU A 257 17.21 -8.40 -0.62
C LEU A 257 16.14 -8.95 -1.57
N LEU A 258 16.10 -10.27 -1.78
CA LEU A 258 15.08 -10.88 -2.62
C LEU A 258 13.68 -10.69 -2.03
N ILE A 259 13.52 -10.96 -0.75
CA ILE A 259 12.26 -10.72 -0.04
C ILE A 259 11.93 -9.23 -0.02
N GLN A 260 12.91 -8.35 0.23
CA GLN A 260 12.70 -6.91 0.32
C GLN A 260 12.16 -6.29 -0.97
N TRP A 261 12.51 -6.83 -2.14
CA TRP A 261 12.15 -6.20 -3.41
C TRP A 261 11.18 -7.01 -4.26
N LEU A 262 11.32 -8.33 -4.34
CA LEU A 262 10.48 -9.14 -5.23
C LEU A 262 9.11 -9.45 -4.61
N ALA A 263 9.04 -9.67 -3.30
CA ALA A 263 7.77 -9.97 -2.67
C ALA A 263 6.82 -8.74 -2.71
N PRO A 264 7.23 -7.53 -2.31
CA PRO A 264 6.39 -6.35 -2.44
C PRO A 264 6.06 -6.00 -3.90
N LEU A 265 6.95 -6.26 -4.85
CA LEU A 265 6.65 -6.02 -6.26
C LEU A 265 5.45 -6.86 -6.73
N ALA A 266 5.30 -8.09 -6.24
CA ALA A 266 4.17 -8.94 -6.57
C ALA A 266 2.87 -8.46 -5.90
N SER A 267 2.93 -8.06 -4.62
CA SER A 267 1.75 -7.68 -3.83
C SER A 267 1.25 -6.26 -4.13
N GLU A 268 2.15 -5.29 -4.32
CA GLU A 268 1.84 -3.86 -4.51
C GLU A 268 1.50 -3.47 -5.95
N SER A 269 1.88 -4.30 -6.94
CA SER A 269 1.68 -3.97 -8.37
C SER A 269 0.24 -3.63 -8.73
N PRO A 270 -0.81 -4.29 -8.19
CA PRO A 270 -2.19 -3.95 -8.52
C PRO A 270 -2.57 -2.54 -8.08
N GLU A 271 -2.15 -2.12 -6.88
CA GLU A 271 -2.43 -0.78 -6.38
C GLU A 271 -1.77 0.31 -7.22
N VAL A 272 -0.48 0.10 -7.56
CA VAL A 272 0.27 1.01 -8.42
C VAL A 272 -0.36 1.09 -9.82
N LEU A 273 -0.84 -0.04 -10.36
CA LEU A 273 -1.51 -0.08 -11.66
C LEU A 273 -2.87 0.62 -11.64
N VAL A 274 -3.70 0.39 -10.62
CA VAL A 274 -4.99 1.09 -10.46
C VAL A 274 -4.76 2.59 -10.33
N ALA A 275 -3.85 3.02 -9.46
CA ALA A 275 -3.49 4.42 -9.28
C ALA A 275 -2.95 5.04 -10.59
N GLY A 276 -2.12 4.29 -11.32
CA GLY A 276 -1.59 4.70 -12.62
C GLY A 276 -2.68 4.84 -13.70
N LEU A 277 -3.65 3.92 -13.74
CA LEU A 277 -4.78 3.99 -14.66
C LEU A 277 -5.68 5.20 -14.36
N LEU A 278 -5.92 5.51 -13.09
CA LEU A 278 -6.64 6.73 -12.68
C LEU A 278 -5.88 7.98 -13.15
N ALA A 279 -4.56 8.03 -12.94
CA ALA A 279 -3.73 9.15 -13.39
C ALA A 279 -3.77 9.33 -14.92
N TRP A 280 -3.67 8.21 -15.67
CA TRP A 280 -3.74 8.25 -17.14
C TRP A 280 -5.11 8.73 -17.64
N ARG A 281 -6.18 8.47 -16.90
CA ARG A 281 -7.55 8.95 -17.22
C ARG A 281 -7.81 10.40 -16.81
N GLY A 282 -6.81 11.10 -16.26
CA GLY A 282 -6.95 12.49 -15.82
C GLY A 282 -7.36 12.65 -14.35
N ARG A 283 -7.46 11.56 -13.59
CA ARG A 283 -7.82 11.53 -12.16
C ARG A 283 -6.61 11.22 -11.28
N ALA A 284 -5.52 11.91 -11.51
CA ALA A 284 -4.27 11.68 -10.82
C ALA A 284 -4.34 11.97 -9.30
N ALA A 285 -5.19 12.91 -8.88
CA ALA A 285 -5.44 13.18 -7.47
C ALA A 285 -6.06 11.96 -6.75
N ALA A 286 -7.04 11.31 -7.38
CA ALA A 286 -7.65 10.08 -6.86
C ALA A 286 -6.62 8.92 -6.83
N GLY A 287 -5.86 8.73 -7.92
CA GLY A 287 -4.80 7.71 -7.97
C GLY A 287 -3.73 7.92 -6.89
N MET A 288 -3.29 9.15 -6.67
CA MET A 288 -2.36 9.46 -5.58
C MET A 288 -2.99 9.21 -4.21
N GLY A 289 -4.28 9.53 -4.05
CA GLY A 289 -5.04 9.27 -2.82
C GLY A 289 -5.06 7.79 -2.47
N VAL A 290 -5.25 6.88 -3.43
CA VAL A 290 -5.18 5.42 -3.22
C VAL A 290 -3.82 5.05 -2.61
N LEU A 291 -2.71 5.49 -3.20
CA LEU A 291 -1.37 5.17 -2.71
C LEU A 291 -1.04 5.81 -1.36
N ILE A 292 -1.55 7.02 -1.06
CA ILE A 292 -1.37 7.65 0.25
C ILE A 292 -2.13 6.87 1.33
N SER A 293 -3.38 6.47 1.07
CA SER A 293 -4.18 5.67 2.00
C SER A 293 -3.56 4.28 2.24
N SER A 294 -3.08 3.61 1.19
CA SER A 294 -2.33 2.36 1.30
C SER A 294 -1.09 2.53 2.19
N LYS A 295 -0.34 3.62 1.99
CA LYS A 295 0.82 3.93 2.83
C LYS A 295 0.48 4.12 4.30
N VAL A 296 -0.65 4.76 4.65
CA VAL A 296 -1.09 4.87 6.05
C VAL A 296 -1.33 3.48 6.64
N ASN A 297 -2.02 2.61 5.91
CA ASN A 297 -2.30 1.24 6.34
C ASN A 297 -1.01 0.44 6.56
N GLN A 298 -0.11 0.42 5.58
CA GLN A 298 1.16 -0.29 5.67
C GLN A 298 2.06 0.24 6.79
N TRP A 299 2.03 1.55 7.03
CA TRP A 299 2.87 2.20 8.03
C TRP A 299 2.27 2.19 9.44
N THR A 300 1.07 1.63 9.60
CA THR A 300 0.37 1.48 10.89
C THR A 300 -0.03 0.03 11.14
N LEU A 301 -1.14 -0.44 10.56
CA LEU A 301 -1.71 -1.75 10.83
C LEU A 301 -0.74 -2.88 10.46
N LEU A 302 -0.07 -2.83 9.30
CA LEU A 302 0.84 -3.87 8.86
C LEU A 302 1.99 -4.05 9.87
N ILE A 303 2.71 -2.97 10.21
CA ILE A 303 3.78 -3.03 11.22
C ILE A 303 3.24 -3.55 12.55
N GLY A 304 2.06 -3.08 12.96
CA GLY A 304 1.42 -3.47 14.21
C GLY A 304 1.01 -4.95 14.27
N THR A 305 0.84 -5.63 13.14
CA THR A 305 0.50 -7.06 13.12
C THR A 305 1.71 -7.98 13.23
N LEU A 306 2.92 -7.53 12.89
CA LEU A 306 4.14 -8.35 12.90
C LEU A 306 4.46 -8.96 14.27
N PRO A 307 4.52 -8.19 15.40
CA PRO A 307 4.80 -8.78 16.69
C PRO A 307 3.69 -9.72 17.18
N ILE A 308 2.45 -9.49 16.76
CA ILE A 308 1.33 -10.39 17.09
C ILE A 308 1.56 -11.76 16.43
N ALA A 309 1.84 -11.79 15.13
CA ALA A 309 2.12 -13.01 14.39
C ALA A 309 3.34 -13.78 14.97
N PHE A 310 4.41 -13.03 15.28
CA PHE A 310 5.62 -13.57 15.90
C PHE A 310 5.33 -14.24 17.24
N LEU A 311 4.68 -13.55 18.17
CA LEU A 311 4.41 -14.05 19.52
C LEU A 311 3.41 -15.22 19.52
N LEU A 312 2.41 -15.20 18.63
CA LEU A 312 1.49 -16.34 18.47
C LEU A 312 2.24 -17.61 18.03
N SER A 313 3.21 -17.47 17.12
CA SER A 313 4.03 -18.58 16.66
C SER A 313 5.02 -19.05 17.74
N ALA A 314 5.63 -18.12 18.47
CA ALA A 314 6.56 -18.44 19.55
C ALA A 314 5.87 -19.11 20.76
N GLY A 315 4.54 -19.02 20.87
CA GLY A 315 3.80 -19.57 22.01
C GLY A 315 4.04 -18.81 23.32
N GLU A 316 4.65 -17.62 23.25
CA GLU A 316 4.96 -16.77 24.39
C GLU A 316 4.20 -15.45 24.29
N PHE A 317 3.45 -15.11 25.33
CA PHE A 317 2.78 -13.81 25.40
C PHE A 317 3.54 -12.87 26.35
N SER A 318 4.14 -11.83 25.79
CA SER A 318 4.87 -10.83 26.56
C SER A 318 4.62 -9.42 26.00
N PHE A 319 4.32 -8.47 26.88
CA PHE A 319 4.17 -7.07 26.46
C PHE A 319 5.48 -6.40 26.04
N THR A 320 6.61 -6.88 26.57
CA THR A 320 7.96 -6.36 26.27
C THR A 320 8.70 -7.23 25.28
N GLY A 321 8.24 -8.46 25.04
CA GLY A 321 8.72 -9.35 23.99
C GLY A 321 8.14 -8.96 22.64
N GLY A 322 8.78 -9.43 21.57
CA GLY A 322 8.34 -9.16 20.21
C GLY A 322 9.34 -9.60 19.18
N LEU A 323 9.11 -9.20 17.93
CA LEU A 323 9.98 -9.50 16.80
C LEU A 323 11.35 -8.83 17.03
N PRO A 324 12.45 -9.59 17.18
CA PRO A 324 13.77 -9.02 17.46
C PRO A 324 14.30 -8.25 16.25
N LEU A 325 15.11 -7.24 16.51
CA LEU A 325 15.74 -6.39 15.50
C LEU A 325 17.26 -6.43 15.67
N ASP A 326 17.96 -6.90 14.66
CA ASP A 326 19.41 -6.72 14.52
C ASP A 326 19.75 -5.31 14.02
N ASN A 327 21.04 -5.02 13.87
CA ASN A 327 21.48 -3.71 13.40
C ASN A 327 20.97 -3.39 11.99
N ARG A 328 21.00 -4.38 11.09
CA ARG A 328 20.53 -4.20 9.71
C ARG A 328 19.04 -3.85 9.67
N GLN A 329 18.22 -4.59 10.40
CA GLN A 329 16.77 -4.38 10.46
C GLN A 329 16.43 -3.00 11.06
N ARG A 330 17.16 -2.57 12.09
CA ARG A 330 17.00 -1.24 12.68
C ARG A 330 17.32 -0.13 11.70
N GLU A 331 18.38 -0.27 10.92
CA GLU A 331 18.76 0.69 9.88
C GLU A 331 17.72 0.74 8.75
N GLU A 332 17.20 -0.42 8.33
CA GLU A 332 16.16 -0.50 7.30
C GLU A 332 14.86 0.19 7.75
N ILE A 333 14.45 0.01 9.01
CA ILE A 333 13.30 0.73 9.57
C ILE A 333 13.59 2.23 9.62
N PHE A 334 14.78 2.63 10.08
CA PHE A 334 15.17 4.04 10.17
C PHE A 334 15.22 4.72 8.80
N LEU A 335 15.82 4.06 7.80
CA LEU A 335 15.85 4.54 6.42
C LEU A 335 14.42 4.68 5.85
N THR A 336 13.55 3.70 6.09
CA THR A 336 12.17 3.73 5.64
C THR A 336 11.36 4.83 6.31
N ALA A 337 11.60 5.07 7.61
CA ALA A 337 10.99 6.17 8.34
C ALA A 337 11.46 7.53 7.83
N ALA A 338 12.76 7.70 7.54
CA ALA A 338 13.30 8.91 6.96
C ALA A 338 12.73 9.20 5.56
N GLN A 339 12.62 8.17 4.71
CA GLN A 339 11.95 8.28 3.40
C GLN A 339 10.48 8.64 3.55
N SER A 340 9.76 8.04 4.51
CA SER A 340 8.36 8.35 4.78
C SER A 340 8.18 9.78 5.28
N ALA A 341 9.06 10.28 6.15
CA ALA A 341 9.07 11.68 6.59
C ALA A 341 9.29 12.65 5.42
N PHE A 342 10.23 12.34 4.54
CA PHE A 342 10.45 13.13 3.32
C PHE A 342 9.24 13.12 2.39
N ALA A 343 8.59 11.96 2.21
CA ALA A 343 7.39 11.84 1.39
C ALA A 343 6.22 12.66 1.96
N VAL A 344 6.02 12.67 3.28
CA VAL A 344 5.05 13.54 3.95
C VAL A 344 5.38 15.01 3.73
N ALA A 345 6.67 15.38 3.85
CA ALA A 345 7.10 16.76 3.62
C ALA A 345 6.86 17.22 2.18
N VAL A 346 7.01 16.33 1.19
CA VAL A 346 6.68 16.61 -0.22
C VAL A 346 5.21 17.03 -0.38
N PHE A 347 4.30 16.37 0.33
CA PHE A 347 2.86 16.68 0.26
C PHE A 347 2.38 17.67 1.33
N VAL A 348 3.27 18.33 2.06
CA VAL A 348 2.86 19.28 3.11
C VAL A 348 2.00 20.43 2.59
N ASN A 349 2.17 20.80 1.30
CA ASN A 349 1.35 21.79 0.59
C ASN A 349 0.26 21.16 -0.31
N LEU A 350 -0.02 19.86 -0.15
CA LEU A 350 -0.97 19.08 -0.94
C LEU A 350 -0.64 19.04 -2.45
N ARG A 351 0.63 19.24 -2.80
CA ARG A 351 1.12 19.26 -4.17
C ARG A 351 2.37 18.41 -4.32
N MET A 352 2.55 17.86 -5.49
CA MET A 352 3.76 17.17 -5.89
C MET A 352 4.21 17.66 -7.26
N GLY A 353 5.39 18.20 -7.32
CA GLY A 353 5.99 18.69 -8.55
C GLY A 353 6.96 17.69 -9.19
N ARG A 354 7.48 18.06 -10.35
CA ARG A 354 8.42 17.22 -11.10
C ARG A 354 9.73 16.99 -10.33
N ARG A 355 10.22 17.98 -9.59
CA ARG A 355 11.50 17.85 -8.85
C ARG A 355 11.36 16.85 -7.72
N GLU A 356 10.29 16.93 -6.96
CA GLU A 356 9.97 16.05 -5.85
C GLU A 356 9.81 14.60 -6.34
N ALA A 357 9.06 14.38 -7.43
CA ALA A 357 8.86 13.06 -8.03
C ALA A 357 10.19 12.43 -8.50
N ILE A 358 11.03 13.21 -9.20
CA ILE A 358 12.35 12.74 -9.64
C ILE A 358 13.26 12.44 -8.45
N THR A 359 13.25 13.29 -7.43
CA THR A 359 14.10 13.08 -6.24
C THR A 359 13.69 11.82 -5.48
N LEU A 360 12.38 11.59 -5.27
CA LEU A 360 11.86 10.34 -4.67
C LEU A 360 12.31 9.12 -5.47
N PHE A 361 12.15 9.15 -6.79
CA PHE A 361 12.53 8.04 -7.65
C PHE A 361 14.04 7.77 -7.66
N LEU A 362 14.87 8.81 -7.83
CA LEU A 362 16.32 8.64 -7.91
C LEU A 362 16.92 8.15 -6.59
N LEU A 363 16.50 8.73 -5.46
CA LEU A 363 16.95 8.27 -4.16
C LEU A 363 16.52 6.83 -3.88
N PHE A 364 15.31 6.44 -4.30
CA PHE A 364 14.85 5.06 -4.19
C PHE A 364 15.62 4.11 -5.13
N ALA A 365 15.73 4.44 -6.42
CA ALA A 365 16.36 3.57 -7.41
C ALA A 365 17.84 3.31 -7.09
N THR A 366 18.56 4.33 -6.60
CA THR A 366 19.97 4.19 -6.24
C THR A 366 20.16 3.37 -4.96
N GLN A 367 19.23 3.41 -4.01
CA GLN A 367 19.35 2.61 -2.78
C GLN A 367 19.08 1.10 -2.98
N LEU A 368 18.43 0.68 -4.08
CA LEU A 368 18.17 -0.74 -4.37
C LEU A 368 19.44 -1.60 -4.37
N PHE A 369 20.57 -1.02 -4.75
CA PHE A 369 21.84 -1.72 -4.91
C PHE A 369 22.78 -1.53 -3.70
N ILE A 370 22.33 -0.87 -2.64
CA ILE A 370 23.17 -0.54 -1.50
C ILE A 370 23.10 -1.65 -0.46
N THR A 371 24.23 -2.32 -0.26
CA THR A 371 24.39 -3.35 0.76
C THR A 371 25.12 -2.83 2.01
N SER A 372 25.83 -1.71 1.89
CA SER A 372 26.65 -1.13 2.98
C SER A 372 25.78 -0.40 4.01
N GLU A 373 25.97 -0.74 5.28
CA GLU A 373 25.36 -0.11 6.45
C GLU A 373 25.57 1.41 6.46
N GLN A 374 26.81 1.84 6.32
CA GLN A 374 27.15 3.27 6.35
C GLN A 374 26.44 4.06 5.25
N VAL A 375 26.34 3.48 4.05
CA VAL A 375 25.68 4.14 2.93
C VAL A 375 24.19 4.25 3.18
N ARG A 376 23.54 3.25 3.79
CA ARG A 376 22.11 3.34 4.18
C ARG A 376 21.85 4.49 5.17
N LEU A 377 22.74 4.66 6.15
CA LEU A 377 22.66 5.79 7.09
C LEU A 377 22.84 7.16 6.40
N TYR A 378 23.74 7.26 5.40
CA TYR A 378 23.85 8.48 4.59
C TYR A 378 22.56 8.79 3.81
N TYR A 379 21.88 7.77 3.27
CA TYR A 379 20.57 7.95 2.61
C TYR A 379 19.50 8.38 3.62
N ALA A 380 19.47 7.79 4.80
CA ALA A 380 18.53 8.20 5.84
C ALA A 380 18.79 9.66 6.28
N ALA A 381 20.05 10.05 6.42
CA ALA A 381 20.43 11.44 6.69
C ALA A 381 20.02 12.38 5.53
N ALA A 382 20.25 11.98 4.28
CA ALA A 382 19.85 12.76 3.11
C ALA A 382 18.32 12.97 3.06
N TYR A 383 17.52 11.93 3.26
CA TYR A 383 16.07 12.05 3.35
C TYR A 383 15.63 12.96 4.50
N SER A 384 16.28 12.84 5.67
CA SER A 384 15.96 13.67 6.84
C SER A 384 16.29 15.14 6.60
N VAL A 385 17.44 15.45 5.98
CA VAL A 385 17.82 16.81 5.62
C VAL A 385 16.86 17.39 4.59
N LEU A 386 16.51 16.64 3.52
CA LEU A 386 15.54 17.07 2.53
C LEU A 386 14.17 17.33 3.14
N CYS A 387 13.72 16.45 4.05
CA CYS A 387 12.49 16.65 4.82
C CYS A 387 12.52 17.98 5.57
N LEU A 388 13.57 18.24 6.36
CA LEU A 388 13.70 19.48 7.12
C LEU A 388 13.72 20.71 6.21
N VAL A 389 14.46 20.66 5.11
CA VAL A 389 14.54 21.78 4.14
C VAL A 389 13.15 22.12 3.58
N ILE A 390 12.38 21.11 3.17
CA ILE A 390 11.02 21.32 2.65
C ILE A 390 10.08 21.85 3.73
N LEU A 391 10.10 21.28 4.94
CA LEU A 391 9.23 21.73 6.04
C LEU A 391 9.54 23.17 6.45
N ILE A 392 10.82 23.58 6.47
CA ILE A 392 11.23 24.95 6.77
C ILE A 392 10.80 25.91 5.64
N ALA A 393 11.01 25.51 4.38
CA ALA A 393 10.62 26.29 3.22
C ALA A 393 9.11 26.52 3.12
N ASN A 394 8.31 25.49 3.50
CA ASN A 394 6.85 25.51 3.44
C ASN A 394 6.19 25.57 4.84
N ARG A 395 6.82 26.26 5.80
CA ARG A 395 6.33 26.33 7.19
C ARG A 395 4.89 26.85 7.35
N SER A 396 4.45 27.74 6.46
CA SER A 396 3.06 28.22 6.41
C SER A 396 2.08 27.09 6.03
N ASP A 397 2.49 26.25 5.07
CA ASP A 397 1.65 25.18 4.57
C ASP A 397 1.51 24.04 5.58
N VAL A 398 2.55 23.79 6.41
CA VAL A 398 2.46 22.85 7.56
C VAL A 398 1.29 23.20 8.46
N ALA A 399 1.17 24.48 8.85
CA ALA A 399 0.09 24.92 9.73
C ALA A 399 -1.28 24.86 9.02
N THR A 400 -1.33 25.19 7.72
CA THR A 400 -2.56 25.14 6.92
C THR A 400 -3.05 23.70 6.74
N THR A 401 -2.17 22.77 6.39
CA THR A 401 -2.50 21.34 6.21
C THR A 401 -2.88 20.69 7.54
N ALA A 402 -2.22 21.05 8.64
CA ALA A 402 -2.60 20.58 9.97
C ALA A 402 -4.01 21.10 10.39
N ARG A 403 -4.35 22.34 10.05
CA ARG A 403 -5.71 22.88 10.28
C ARG A 403 -6.74 22.16 9.42
N ALA A 404 -6.44 21.95 8.12
CA ALA A 404 -7.33 21.21 7.23
C ALA A 404 -7.59 19.80 7.76
N ALA A 405 -6.56 19.06 8.21
CA ALA A 405 -6.72 17.76 8.85
C ALA A 405 -7.64 17.82 10.10
N TRP A 406 -7.48 18.86 10.91
CA TRP A 406 -8.31 19.06 12.09
C TRP A 406 -9.78 19.37 11.75
N GLU A 407 -10.02 20.12 10.68
CA GLU A 407 -11.37 20.43 10.17
C GLU A 407 -12.05 19.16 9.64
N VAL A 408 -11.32 18.34 8.86
CA VAL A 408 -11.81 17.04 8.41
C VAL A 408 -12.17 16.14 9.59
N MET A 409 -11.32 16.05 10.62
CA MET A 409 -11.64 15.28 11.85
C MET A 409 -12.92 15.74 12.55
N ARG A 410 -13.26 17.02 12.42
CA ARG A 410 -14.51 17.60 12.97
C ARG A 410 -15.73 17.44 12.06
N GLY A 411 -15.60 16.76 10.92
CA GLY A 411 -16.66 16.56 9.95
C GLY A 411 -17.02 17.82 9.17
N ARG A 412 -16.10 18.79 9.04
CA ARG A 412 -16.26 19.98 8.21
C ARG A 412 -15.59 19.73 6.86
N SER A 413 -16.30 20.00 5.75
CA SER A 413 -15.69 19.97 4.43
C SER A 413 -14.77 21.20 4.28
N PRO A 414 -13.45 21.02 4.08
CA PRO A 414 -12.51 22.12 3.97
C PRO A 414 -12.73 22.99 2.72
N ASP A 415 -13.54 22.53 1.76
CA ASP A 415 -13.78 23.20 0.47
C ASP A 415 -15.00 24.16 0.52
N ALA A 416 -15.85 24.08 1.56
CA ALA A 416 -17.06 24.89 1.69
C ALA A 416 -16.81 26.38 1.99
N GLU A 417 -15.62 26.78 2.46
CA GLU A 417 -15.33 28.17 2.80
C GLU A 417 -14.92 29.04 1.61
N HIS A 418 -14.54 28.45 0.45
CA HIS A 418 -14.16 29.25 -0.72
C HIS A 418 -15.32 29.61 -1.66
N GLU A 419 -16.45 28.91 -1.59
CA GLU A 419 -17.65 29.27 -2.36
C GLU A 419 -18.45 30.44 -1.73
N GLY A 420 -18.29 30.67 -0.43
CA GLY A 420 -18.98 31.74 0.31
C GLY A 420 -18.35 33.16 0.21
N SER A 421 -17.10 33.28 -0.23
CA SER A 421 -16.41 34.59 -0.30
C SER A 421 -16.42 35.27 -1.66
N GLY A 422 -17.07 34.67 -2.66
CA GLY A 422 -17.16 35.20 -4.03
C GLY A 422 -18.47 35.95 -4.37
N SER A 423 -19.39 36.09 -3.42
CA SER A 423 -20.67 36.82 -3.62
C SER A 423 -20.86 37.91 -2.57
N GLY A 424 -19.97 38.89 -2.60
CA GLY A 424 -20.07 40.09 -1.81
C GLY A 424 -19.63 41.29 -2.60
#